data_fcaf7a386b12b546fb4f52f5333fad41
#
_entry.id   fcaf7a386b12b546fb4f52f5333fad41
#
_cell.length_a   1.000
_cell.length_b   1.000
_cell.length_c   1.000
_cell.angle_alpha   90.00
_cell.angle_beta   90.00
_cell.angle_gamma   90.00
#
_symmetry.space_group_name_H-M   'P 1'
#
loop_
_entity.id
_entity.type
_entity.pdbx_description
1 polymer ?
#
loop_
_entity_poly.entity_id
_entity_poly.type
_entity_poly.pdbx_seq_one_letter_code
_entity_poly.pdbx_strand_id
1 'polypeptide(L)'
;MANERSETSSGPENAAQARTQSAATLAHSEKEKEAQQPIYLDSAEGFRRLEESDRRSFVTLGMFFLSQETQTFCGVASSTMALNALVSKKERPLVPEWNPYCLFAQSVFFTPEVEKIAPRNGVLANGMTLQQLGDALGTFPVKVGVSHASDKSEEDFRKDATEALRGSASYLIVNYLRTSVGQVGGGHFSPIAAYHEKSDSFLVYDVARYKYPPSWVNTTDLWNAMNTTDSDSGKTRGYLIVTNLPG
;
A
#
# COMPACT_ATOMS: atom_id res chain seq x y z
N MET A 1 69.19 -36.99 3.42
CA MET A 1 68.67 -35.68 3.02
C MET A 1 67.24 -35.56 3.54
N ALA A 2 67.04 -34.92 4.70
CA ALA A 2 65.74 -34.75 5.35
C ALA A 2 65.13 -33.45 4.85
N ASN A 3 63.87 -33.50 4.51
CA ASN A 3 63.07 -32.36 4.07
C ASN A 3 62.15 -31.94 5.23
N GLU A 4 62.46 -30.83 5.88
CA GLU A 4 61.66 -30.24 6.95
C GLU A 4 60.48 -29.47 6.34
N ARG A 5 59.24 -29.87 6.70
CA ARG A 5 58.03 -29.09 6.46
C ARG A 5 57.81 -28.15 7.66
N SER A 6 57.80 -26.86 7.42
CA SER A 6 57.39 -25.85 8.38
C SER A 6 55.84 -25.79 8.44
N GLU A 7 55.26 -26.22 9.53
CA GLU A 7 53.86 -25.96 9.87
C GLU A 7 53.74 -24.57 10.51
N THR A 8 53.06 -23.63 9.83
CA THR A 8 52.66 -22.35 10.45
C THR A 8 51.35 -22.54 11.21
N SER A 9 51.45 -22.63 12.53
CA SER A 9 50.34 -22.64 13.45
C SER A 9 49.66 -21.25 13.46
N SER A 10 48.43 -21.14 12.90
CA SER A 10 47.59 -19.97 13.13
C SER A 10 46.93 -20.09 14.50
N GLY A 11 47.31 -19.22 15.42
CA GLY A 11 46.90 -19.26 16.84
C GLY A 11 45.39 -18.99 17.05
N PRO A 12 44.86 -19.36 18.22
CA PRO A 12 43.43 -19.26 18.59
C PRO A 12 42.87 -17.84 18.64
N GLU A 13 43.72 -16.81 18.68
CA GLU A 13 43.32 -15.40 18.66
C GLU A 13 42.68 -14.94 17.34
N ASN A 14 43.16 -15.44 16.19
CA ASN A 14 42.60 -15.09 14.88
C ASN A 14 41.19 -15.68 14.68
N ALA A 15 40.92 -16.83 15.27
CA ALA A 15 39.58 -17.46 15.19
C ALA A 15 38.55 -16.73 16.09
N ALA A 16 38.98 -16.17 17.22
CA ALA A 16 38.10 -15.39 18.11
C ALA A 16 37.76 -14.03 17.50
N GLN A 17 38.72 -13.34 16.89
CA GLN A 17 38.48 -12.05 16.22
C GLN A 17 37.58 -12.20 14.98
N ALA A 18 37.74 -13.27 14.18
CA ALA A 18 36.85 -13.54 13.05
C ALA A 18 35.41 -13.84 13.47
N ARG A 19 35.21 -14.54 14.59
CA ARG A 19 33.86 -14.80 15.15
C ARG A 19 33.20 -13.54 15.69
N THR A 20 33.96 -12.64 16.33
CA THR A 20 33.44 -11.39 16.86
C THR A 20 33.08 -10.40 15.75
N GLN A 21 33.88 -10.34 14.68
CA GLN A 21 33.55 -9.53 13.49
C GLN A 21 32.34 -10.09 12.73
N SER A 22 32.23 -11.40 12.59
CA SER A 22 31.07 -12.05 11.97
C SER A 22 29.78 -11.82 12.75
N ALA A 23 29.82 -11.92 14.10
CA ALA A 23 28.67 -11.64 14.97
C ALA A 23 28.27 -10.17 14.94
N ALA A 24 29.21 -9.24 14.90
CA ALA A 24 28.95 -7.81 14.77
C ALA A 24 28.34 -7.45 13.40
N THR A 25 28.81 -8.09 12.32
CA THR A 25 28.28 -7.90 10.97
C THR A 25 26.87 -8.48 10.84
N LEU A 26 26.59 -9.64 11.47
CA LEU A 26 25.26 -10.23 11.50
C LEU A 26 24.29 -9.38 12.35
N ALA A 27 24.72 -8.90 13.53
CA ALA A 27 23.92 -8.01 14.35
C ALA A 27 23.66 -6.64 13.70
N HIS A 28 24.58 -6.15 12.86
CA HIS A 28 24.37 -4.94 12.07
C HIS A 28 23.39 -5.18 10.90
N SER A 29 23.48 -6.35 10.23
CA SER A 29 22.55 -6.73 9.17
C SER A 29 21.13 -7.07 9.69
N GLU A 30 21.02 -7.54 10.93
CA GLU A 30 19.72 -7.78 11.59
C GLU A 30 19.07 -6.47 12.05
N LYS A 31 19.84 -5.46 12.46
CA LYS A 31 19.31 -4.11 12.75
C LYS A 31 18.84 -3.35 11.51
N GLU A 32 19.39 -3.62 10.34
CA GLU A 32 18.92 -3.01 9.07
C GLU A 32 17.65 -3.66 8.51
N LYS A 33 17.13 -4.73 9.13
CA LYS A 33 15.95 -5.47 8.66
C LYS A 33 14.70 -5.34 9.51
N GLU A 34 14.72 -4.60 10.59
CA GLU A 34 13.48 -4.31 11.32
C GLU A 34 12.76 -3.16 10.60
N ALA A 35 11.71 -3.51 9.84
CA ALA A 35 10.83 -2.51 9.24
C ALA A 35 10.40 -1.52 10.32
N GLN A 36 10.65 -0.25 10.10
CA GLN A 36 10.31 0.78 11.08
C GLN A 36 8.80 0.74 11.32
N GLN A 37 8.39 0.60 12.59
CA GLN A 37 6.96 0.57 12.93
C GLN A 37 6.27 1.83 12.40
N PRO A 38 5.09 1.70 11.76
CA PRO A 38 4.36 2.84 11.24
C PRO A 38 4.02 3.83 12.36
N ILE A 39 4.07 5.13 12.06
CA ILE A 39 3.61 6.15 12.99
C ILE A 39 2.11 6.34 12.78
N TYR A 40 1.32 5.98 13.77
CA TYR A 40 -0.13 6.10 13.68
C TYR A 40 -0.59 7.56 13.73
N LEU A 41 -1.64 7.86 12.97
CA LEU A 41 -2.17 9.22 12.82
C LEU A 41 -2.65 9.82 14.15
N ASP A 42 -3.18 9.01 15.05
CA ASP A 42 -3.69 9.42 16.38
C ASP A 42 -2.58 9.68 17.42
N SER A 43 -1.30 9.51 17.05
CA SER A 43 -0.19 9.92 17.85
C SER A 43 0.14 11.42 17.67
N ALA A 44 0.81 12.04 18.65
CA ALA A 44 1.26 13.42 18.54
C ALA A 44 2.14 13.67 17.31
N GLU A 45 3.06 12.75 17.01
CA GLU A 45 3.92 12.82 15.82
C GLU A 45 3.12 12.61 14.53
N GLY A 46 2.17 11.66 14.52
CA GLY A 46 1.30 11.43 13.36
C GLY A 46 0.45 12.64 13.02
N PHE A 47 -0.11 13.31 14.03
CA PHE A 47 -0.87 14.54 13.86
C PHE A 47 0.01 15.70 13.36
N ARG A 48 1.19 15.89 13.95
CA ARG A 48 2.15 16.92 13.51
C ARG A 48 2.52 16.75 12.03
N ARG A 49 2.79 15.53 11.56
CA ARG A 49 3.05 15.26 10.14
C ARG A 49 1.89 15.66 9.25
N LEU A 50 0.65 15.42 9.68
CA LEU A 50 -0.53 15.84 8.94
C LEU A 50 -0.64 17.36 8.84
N GLU A 51 -0.34 18.09 9.92
CA GLU A 51 -0.36 19.56 9.91
C GLU A 51 0.66 20.16 8.94
N GLU A 52 1.80 19.49 8.74
CA GLU A 52 2.87 19.89 7.85
C GLU A 52 2.71 19.42 6.39
N SER A 53 1.65 18.64 6.10
CA SER A 53 1.38 18.03 4.79
C SER A 53 0.32 18.78 3.98
N ASP A 54 0.28 18.58 2.66
CA ASP A 54 -0.89 18.93 1.85
C ASP A 54 -2.05 17.98 2.21
N ARG A 55 -3.18 18.55 2.64
CA ARG A 55 -4.32 17.80 3.19
C ARG A 55 -5.50 17.69 2.24
N ARG A 56 -5.37 18.05 0.97
CA ARG A 56 -6.49 17.99 0.02
C ARG A 56 -7.05 16.59 -0.13
N SER A 57 -6.21 15.63 -0.45
CA SER A 57 -6.64 14.23 -0.58
C SER A 57 -7.10 13.65 0.76
N PHE A 58 -6.45 14.01 1.88
CA PHE A 58 -6.88 13.63 3.22
C PHE A 58 -8.32 14.07 3.50
N VAL A 59 -8.65 15.34 3.25
CA VAL A 59 -10.01 15.86 3.49
C VAL A 59 -11.02 15.18 2.59
N THR A 60 -10.75 15.09 1.27
CA THR A 60 -11.70 14.53 0.31
C THR A 60 -11.95 13.04 0.52
N LEU A 61 -10.90 12.25 0.68
CA LEU A 61 -11.04 10.82 1.00
C LEU A 61 -11.65 10.59 2.39
N GLY A 62 -11.34 11.50 3.34
CA GLY A 62 -11.87 11.45 4.70
C GLY A 62 -13.38 11.55 4.77
N MET A 63 -14.00 12.31 3.84
CA MET A 63 -15.47 12.36 3.72
C MET A 63 -16.10 11.00 3.37
N PHE A 64 -15.32 10.09 2.80
CA PHE A 64 -15.78 8.76 2.36
C PHE A 64 -15.00 7.63 3.04
N PHE A 65 -14.26 7.92 4.11
CA PHE A 65 -13.45 6.94 4.83
C PHE A 65 -14.34 5.92 5.54
N LEU A 66 -14.25 4.69 5.09
CA LEU A 66 -15.06 3.57 5.56
C LEU A 66 -14.19 2.37 5.97
N SER A 67 -14.77 1.42 6.69
CA SER A 67 -14.15 0.13 6.96
C SER A 67 -14.53 -0.88 5.88
N GLN A 68 -13.58 -1.71 5.45
CA GLN A 68 -13.91 -2.87 4.62
C GLN A 68 -14.91 -3.78 5.33
N GLU A 69 -15.91 -4.29 4.60
CA GLU A 69 -16.98 -5.12 5.18
C GLU A 69 -16.53 -6.54 5.52
N THR A 70 -15.57 -7.07 4.78
CA THR A 70 -14.96 -8.39 5.01
C THR A 70 -13.44 -8.28 5.01
N GLN A 71 -12.73 -9.30 5.51
CA GLN A 71 -11.27 -9.29 5.57
C GLN A 71 -10.58 -9.25 4.19
N THR A 72 -11.31 -9.54 3.13
CA THR A 72 -10.82 -9.62 1.74
C THR A 72 -11.27 -8.44 0.86
N PHE A 73 -12.13 -7.54 1.38
CA PHE A 73 -12.68 -6.42 0.63
C PHE A 73 -11.84 -5.13 0.69
N CYS A 74 -10.56 -5.23 1.00
CA CYS A 74 -9.69 -4.04 1.04
C CYS A 74 -9.66 -3.28 -0.30
N GLY A 75 -9.57 -3.99 -1.44
CA GLY A 75 -9.65 -3.39 -2.77
C GLY A 75 -11.02 -2.76 -3.04
N VAL A 76 -12.11 -3.45 -2.68
CA VAL A 76 -13.50 -2.94 -2.82
C VAL A 76 -13.69 -1.66 -2.01
N ALA A 77 -13.29 -1.66 -0.75
CA ALA A 77 -13.41 -0.51 0.13
C ALA A 77 -12.59 0.69 -0.37
N SER A 78 -11.33 0.46 -0.77
CA SER A 78 -10.46 1.49 -1.35
C SER A 78 -11.03 2.09 -2.63
N SER A 79 -11.57 1.23 -3.51
CA SER A 79 -12.26 1.65 -4.74
C SER A 79 -13.50 2.49 -4.45
N THR A 80 -14.32 2.06 -3.48
CA THR A 80 -15.53 2.78 -3.06
C THR A 80 -15.20 4.21 -2.60
N MET A 81 -14.12 4.39 -1.84
CA MET A 81 -13.65 5.71 -1.42
C MET A 81 -13.23 6.58 -2.62
N ALA A 82 -12.39 6.03 -3.51
CA ALA A 82 -11.90 6.75 -4.69
C ALA A 82 -13.03 7.13 -5.65
N LEU A 83 -13.97 6.22 -5.93
CA LEU A 83 -15.13 6.45 -6.79
C LEU A 83 -16.03 7.55 -6.22
N ASN A 84 -16.31 7.54 -4.91
CA ASN A 84 -17.09 8.61 -4.27
C ASN A 84 -16.38 9.96 -4.32
N ALA A 85 -15.06 9.99 -4.25
CA ALA A 85 -14.29 11.22 -4.32
C ALA A 85 -14.21 11.80 -5.74
N LEU A 86 -14.28 10.94 -6.77
CA LEU A 86 -14.11 11.32 -8.18
C LEU A 86 -15.42 11.53 -8.91
N VAL A 87 -16.34 10.56 -8.81
CA VAL A 87 -17.56 10.53 -9.61
C VAL A 87 -18.59 11.54 -9.09
N SER A 88 -19.20 12.29 -9.99
CA SER A 88 -20.21 13.28 -9.63
C SER A 88 -21.42 12.63 -8.96
N LYS A 89 -22.09 13.37 -8.05
CA LYS A 89 -23.28 12.83 -7.33
C LYS A 89 -24.37 12.30 -8.26
N LYS A 90 -24.53 12.87 -9.45
CA LYS A 90 -25.56 12.48 -10.43
C LYS A 90 -25.27 11.15 -11.10
N GLU A 91 -24.02 10.74 -11.15
CA GLU A 91 -23.56 9.53 -11.80
C GLU A 91 -23.30 8.37 -10.81
N ARG A 92 -23.45 8.64 -9.50
CA ARG A 92 -23.31 7.60 -8.47
C ARG A 92 -24.55 6.69 -8.46
N PRO A 93 -24.37 5.40 -8.14
CA PRO A 93 -25.48 4.46 -8.08
C PRO A 93 -26.43 4.78 -6.92
N LEU A 94 -27.71 4.46 -7.13
CA LEU A 94 -28.68 4.41 -6.03
C LEU A 94 -28.40 3.18 -5.17
N VAL A 95 -28.21 3.38 -3.88
CA VAL A 95 -28.12 2.30 -2.90
C VAL A 95 -29.50 2.12 -2.28
N PRO A 96 -30.13 0.93 -2.36
CA PRO A 96 -31.51 0.74 -1.90
C PRO A 96 -31.72 1.16 -0.44
N GLU A 97 -30.77 0.91 0.44
CA GLU A 97 -30.81 1.23 1.85
C GLU A 97 -30.81 2.73 2.13
N TRP A 98 -30.39 3.54 1.16
CA TRP A 98 -30.26 5.01 1.30
C TRP A 98 -31.12 5.79 0.30
N ASN A 99 -32.08 5.15 -0.36
CA ASN A 99 -32.99 5.80 -1.30
C ASN A 99 -33.64 7.07 -0.67
N PRO A 100 -33.63 8.26 -1.32
CA PRO A 100 -33.25 8.51 -2.73
C PRO A 100 -31.78 8.95 -2.93
N TYR A 101 -30.89 8.71 -2.01
CA TYR A 101 -29.53 9.21 -2.07
C TYR A 101 -28.60 8.24 -2.82
N CYS A 102 -27.73 8.82 -3.66
CA CYS A 102 -26.79 8.08 -4.49
C CYS A 102 -25.37 8.15 -3.91
N LEU A 103 -24.74 6.99 -3.75
CA LEU A 103 -23.38 6.85 -3.24
C LEU A 103 -22.80 5.50 -3.70
N PHE A 104 -21.50 5.41 -3.95
CA PHE A 104 -20.88 4.09 -4.05
C PHE A 104 -20.80 3.46 -2.67
N ALA A 105 -21.29 2.24 -2.54
CA ALA A 105 -21.17 1.37 -1.39
C ALA A 105 -20.48 0.06 -1.81
N GLN A 106 -19.91 -0.68 -0.88
CA GLN A 106 -19.26 -1.95 -1.19
C GLN A 106 -20.25 -2.98 -1.76
N SER A 107 -21.53 -2.89 -1.34
CA SER A 107 -22.62 -3.75 -1.83
C SER A 107 -22.93 -3.58 -3.33
N VAL A 108 -22.71 -2.39 -3.89
CA VAL A 108 -22.97 -2.08 -5.31
C VAL A 108 -21.71 -2.05 -6.19
N PHE A 109 -20.57 -2.44 -5.64
CA PHE A 109 -19.30 -2.50 -6.39
C PHE A 109 -19.32 -3.62 -7.43
N PHE A 110 -19.93 -4.76 -7.13
CA PHE A 110 -19.97 -5.93 -7.99
C PHE A 110 -21.05 -5.82 -9.05
N THR A 111 -20.85 -4.89 -10.01
CA THR A 111 -21.69 -4.80 -11.22
C THR A 111 -21.52 -6.05 -12.08
N PRO A 112 -22.44 -6.30 -13.07
CA PRO A 112 -22.27 -7.41 -13.99
C PRO A 112 -20.94 -7.42 -14.75
N GLU A 113 -20.34 -6.25 -14.98
CA GLU A 113 -19.02 -6.09 -15.61
C GLU A 113 -17.90 -6.48 -14.64
N VAL A 114 -17.95 -6.03 -13.40
CA VAL A 114 -16.99 -6.40 -12.34
C VAL A 114 -17.05 -7.90 -12.06
N GLU A 115 -18.23 -8.50 -12.01
CA GLU A 115 -18.41 -9.94 -11.78
C GLU A 115 -17.73 -10.81 -12.87
N LYS A 116 -17.55 -10.32 -14.08
CA LYS A 116 -16.80 -11.02 -15.15
C LYS A 116 -15.29 -11.01 -14.92
N ILE A 117 -14.77 -10.00 -14.22
CA ILE A 117 -13.34 -9.77 -13.95
C ILE A 117 -12.94 -10.42 -12.62
N ALA A 118 -13.70 -10.10 -11.57
CA ALA A 118 -13.47 -10.52 -10.20
C ALA A 118 -14.81 -10.89 -9.55
N PRO A 119 -15.28 -12.14 -9.72
CA PRO A 119 -16.53 -12.58 -9.13
C PRO A 119 -16.54 -12.39 -7.61
N ARG A 120 -17.65 -11.87 -7.06
CA ARG A 120 -17.77 -11.54 -5.64
C ARG A 120 -17.38 -12.71 -4.72
N ASN A 121 -17.79 -13.93 -5.07
CA ASN A 121 -17.46 -15.11 -4.26
C ASN A 121 -15.95 -15.43 -4.28
N GLY A 122 -15.27 -15.19 -5.41
CA GLY A 122 -13.81 -15.31 -5.52
C GLY A 122 -13.11 -14.26 -4.66
N VAL A 123 -13.59 -13.01 -4.71
CA VAL A 123 -13.05 -11.91 -3.88
C VAL A 123 -13.30 -12.16 -2.39
N LEU A 124 -14.45 -12.72 -2.02
CA LEU A 124 -14.72 -13.13 -0.64
C LEU A 124 -13.76 -14.21 -0.13
N ALA A 125 -13.31 -15.10 -0.99
CA ALA A 125 -12.38 -16.16 -0.62
C ALA A 125 -10.92 -15.69 -0.56
N ASN A 126 -10.46 -14.91 -1.58
CA ASN A 126 -9.03 -14.66 -1.82
C ASN A 126 -8.64 -13.17 -1.91
N GLY A 127 -9.61 -12.25 -2.01
CA GLY A 127 -9.35 -10.86 -2.35
C GLY A 127 -9.18 -10.65 -3.87
N MET A 128 -8.42 -9.66 -4.26
CA MET A 128 -8.12 -9.32 -5.67
C MET A 128 -6.63 -9.09 -5.86
N THR A 129 -6.14 -9.41 -7.05
CA THR A 129 -4.81 -8.97 -7.50
C THR A 129 -4.84 -7.50 -7.91
N LEU A 130 -3.66 -6.88 -8.05
CA LEU A 130 -3.54 -5.48 -8.50
C LEU A 130 -4.21 -5.27 -9.86
N GLN A 131 -3.97 -6.20 -10.82
CA GLN A 131 -4.54 -6.11 -12.16
C GLN A 131 -6.06 -6.27 -12.13
N GLN A 132 -6.59 -7.24 -11.38
CA GLN A 132 -8.05 -7.42 -11.26
C GLN A 132 -8.73 -6.18 -10.68
N LEU A 133 -8.12 -5.52 -9.68
CA LEU A 133 -8.68 -4.29 -9.13
C LEU A 133 -8.64 -3.14 -10.15
N GLY A 134 -7.56 -3.02 -10.91
CA GLY A 134 -7.43 -2.04 -11.98
C GLY A 134 -8.47 -2.22 -13.08
N ASP A 135 -8.64 -3.47 -13.55
CA ASP A 135 -9.62 -3.81 -14.58
C ASP A 135 -11.06 -3.60 -14.09
N ALA A 136 -11.36 -3.98 -12.86
CA ALA A 136 -12.66 -3.76 -12.23
C ALA A 136 -12.98 -2.26 -12.11
N LEU A 137 -12.04 -1.45 -11.62
CA LEU A 137 -12.20 0.00 -11.57
C LEU A 137 -12.37 0.64 -12.95
N GLY A 138 -11.72 0.11 -13.98
CA GLY A 138 -11.86 0.55 -15.36
C GLY A 138 -13.27 0.37 -15.96
N THR A 139 -14.16 -0.38 -15.28
CA THR A 139 -15.57 -0.51 -15.68
C THR A 139 -16.46 0.65 -15.21
N PHE A 140 -15.95 1.48 -14.28
CA PHE A 140 -16.60 2.68 -13.77
C PHE A 140 -16.19 3.92 -14.57
N PRO A 141 -16.90 5.07 -14.44
CA PRO A 141 -16.58 6.29 -15.18
C PRO A 141 -15.32 7.01 -14.65
N VAL A 142 -14.20 6.28 -14.64
CA VAL A 142 -12.89 6.75 -14.23
C VAL A 142 -11.80 6.21 -15.14
N LYS A 143 -10.64 6.86 -15.19
CA LYS A 143 -9.44 6.34 -15.84
C LYS A 143 -8.54 5.71 -14.77
N VAL A 144 -7.97 4.55 -15.06
CA VAL A 144 -7.10 3.81 -14.15
C VAL A 144 -5.75 3.54 -14.79
N GLY A 145 -4.69 3.92 -14.11
CA GLY A 145 -3.32 3.50 -14.42
C GLY A 145 -2.89 2.43 -13.42
N VAL A 146 -2.44 1.27 -13.90
CA VAL A 146 -1.91 0.17 -13.10
C VAL A 146 -0.39 0.18 -13.22
N SER A 147 0.33 0.16 -12.10
CA SER A 147 1.79 0.10 -12.06
C SER A 147 2.24 -1.00 -11.12
N HIS A 148 2.85 -2.06 -11.67
CA HIS A 148 3.56 -3.05 -10.86
C HIS A 148 4.91 -2.49 -10.41
N ALA A 149 5.34 -2.82 -9.19
CA ALA A 149 6.62 -2.33 -8.69
C ALA A 149 7.82 -2.82 -9.52
N SER A 150 7.73 -4.01 -10.15
CA SER A 150 8.77 -4.50 -11.08
C SER A 150 9.01 -3.60 -12.29
N ASP A 151 8.03 -2.77 -12.67
CA ASP A 151 8.06 -1.96 -13.88
C ASP A 151 8.44 -0.49 -13.60
N LYS A 152 8.74 -0.17 -12.36
CA LYS A 152 8.98 1.18 -11.85
C LYS A 152 10.17 1.19 -10.90
N SER A 153 10.62 2.38 -10.53
CA SER A 153 11.56 2.62 -9.43
C SER A 153 10.83 3.27 -8.23
N GLU A 154 11.49 3.27 -7.06
CA GLU A 154 11.00 4.01 -5.88
C GLU A 154 10.82 5.50 -6.18
N GLU A 155 11.73 6.08 -6.98
CA GLU A 155 11.65 7.49 -7.38
C GLU A 155 10.46 7.76 -8.30
N ASP A 156 10.16 6.85 -9.24
CA ASP A 156 8.96 6.93 -10.08
C ASP A 156 7.69 6.87 -9.23
N PHE A 157 7.64 5.95 -8.26
CA PHE A 157 6.52 5.85 -7.32
C PHE A 157 6.35 7.15 -6.51
N ARG A 158 7.44 7.68 -5.91
CA ARG A 158 7.39 8.93 -5.14
C ARG A 158 6.88 10.08 -5.99
N LYS A 159 7.35 10.21 -7.21
CA LYS A 159 6.91 11.21 -8.17
C LYS A 159 5.43 11.03 -8.52
N ASP A 160 5.04 9.86 -9.00
CA ASP A 160 3.66 9.54 -9.39
C ASP A 160 2.68 9.79 -8.22
N ALA A 161 3.06 9.36 -7.01
CA ALA A 161 2.24 9.51 -5.81
C ALA A 161 2.07 10.98 -5.39
N THR A 162 3.17 11.74 -5.38
CA THR A 162 3.10 13.16 -5.01
C THR A 162 2.36 14.00 -6.04
N GLU A 163 2.49 13.68 -7.33
CA GLU A 163 1.70 14.32 -8.40
C GLU A 163 0.19 14.01 -8.23
N ALA A 164 -0.17 12.76 -7.96
CA ALA A 164 -1.55 12.37 -7.71
C ALA A 164 -2.16 13.10 -6.51
N LEU A 165 -1.40 13.23 -5.40
CA LEU A 165 -1.87 13.92 -4.19
C LEU A 165 -2.04 15.44 -4.38
N ARG A 166 -1.29 16.07 -5.26
CA ARG A 166 -1.43 17.50 -5.60
C ARG A 166 -2.64 17.77 -6.50
N GLY A 167 -3.10 16.76 -7.24
CA GLY A 167 -4.26 16.85 -8.11
C GLY A 167 -5.58 16.87 -7.31
N SER A 168 -6.59 17.62 -7.81
CA SER A 168 -7.93 17.64 -7.22
C SER A 168 -8.85 16.52 -7.74
N ALA A 169 -8.39 15.75 -8.71
CA ALA A 169 -9.18 14.74 -9.43
C ALA A 169 -8.36 13.46 -9.67
N SER A 170 -7.49 13.12 -8.72
CA SER A 170 -6.61 11.96 -8.78
C SER A 170 -6.42 11.36 -7.39
N TYR A 171 -6.54 10.05 -7.27
CA TYR A 171 -6.30 9.31 -6.03
C TYR A 171 -5.44 8.09 -6.28
N LEU A 172 -4.57 7.80 -5.32
CA LEU A 172 -3.65 6.69 -5.35
C LEU A 172 -4.14 5.58 -4.40
N ILE A 173 -4.18 4.34 -4.89
CA ILE A 173 -4.43 3.14 -4.10
C ILE A 173 -3.20 2.26 -4.18
N VAL A 174 -2.57 1.95 -3.05
CA VAL A 174 -1.41 1.07 -2.97
C VAL A 174 -1.83 -0.37 -2.67
N ASN A 175 -1.13 -1.33 -3.28
CA ASN A 175 -1.17 -2.75 -2.93
C ASN A 175 0.18 -3.12 -2.32
N TYR A 176 0.21 -3.50 -1.05
CA TYR A 176 1.43 -3.73 -0.28
C TYR A 176 1.33 -4.94 0.64
N LEU A 177 2.46 -5.53 0.99
CA LEU A 177 2.55 -6.61 1.97
C LEU A 177 2.65 -6.01 3.38
N ARG A 178 1.68 -6.30 4.25
CA ARG A 178 1.61 -5.74 5.62
C ARG A 178 2.82 -6.04 6.47
N THR A 179 3.36 -7.26 6.39
CA THR A 179 4.53 -7.65 7.19
C THR A 179 5.78 -6.85 6.88
N SER A 180 5.91 -6.36 5.65
CA SER A 180 7.03 -5.50 5.23
C SER A 180 6.96 -4.07 5.79
N VAL A 181 5.83 -3.66 6.36
CA VAL A 181 5.66 -2.37 7.05
C VAL A 181 5.41 -2.53 8.54
N GLY A 182 5.82 -3.64 9.14
CA GLY A 182 5.68 -3.90 10.58
C GLY A 182 4.25 -4.20 11.04
N GLN A 183 3.34 -4.54 10.13
CA GLN A 183 1.94 -4.90 10.45
C GLN A 183 1.71 -6.40 10.29
N VAL A 184 0.71 -6.94 10.99
CA VAL A 184 0.30 -8.35 10.87
C VAL A 184 -0.67 -8.52 9.70
N GLY A 185 -0.40 -9.50 8.82
CA GLY A 185 -1.28 -9.88 7.71
C GLY A 185 -0.54 -10.05 6.39
N GLY A 186 -1.29 -10.37 5.34
CA GLY A 186 -0.82 -10.55 3.97
C GLY A 186 -0.88 -9.28 3.12
N GLY A 187 -1.16 -9.48 1.82
CA GLY A 187 -1.38 -8.38 0.87
C GLY A 187 -2.58 -7.51 1.27
N HIS A 188 -2.49 -6.21 1.01
CA HIS A 188 -3.51 -5.25 1.39
C HIS A 188 -3.60 -4.08 0.42
N PHE A 189 -4.82 -3.59 0.19
CA PHE A 189 -5.08 -2.36 -0.54
C PHE A 189 -5.52 -1.26 0.40
N SER A 190 -4.98 -0.04 0.21
CA SER A 190 -5.48 1.16 0.89
C SER A 190 -5.19 2.42 0.09
N PRO A 191 -6.04 3.46 0.16
CA PRO A 191 -5.74 4.76 -0.43
C PRO A 191 -4.61 5.47 0.30
N ILE A 192 -3.86 6.28 -0.43
CA ILE A 192 -2.90 7.24 0.13
C ILE A 192 -3.59 8.60 0.29
N ALA A 193 -3.49 9.19 1.47
CA ALA A 193 -4.21 10.40 1.84
C ALA A 193 -3.34 11.66 1.90
N ALA A 194 -2.05 11.55 2.20
CA ALA A 194 -1.12 12.66 2.30
C ALA A 194 0.33 12.21 2.12
N TYR A 195 1.22 13.17 1.88
CA TYR A 195 2.66 12.98 1.87
C TYR A 195 3.34 14.02 2.76
N HIS A 196 4.19 13.57 3.65
CA HIS A 196 5.01 14.42 4.51
C HIS A 196 6.45 14.44 3.99
N GLU A 197 6.83 15.53 3.34
CA GLU A 197 8.10 15.68 2.62
C GLU A 197 9.31 15.54 3.55
N LYS A 198 9.28 16.17 4.74
CA LYS A 198 10.42 16.17 5.68
C LYS A 198 10.81 14.77 6.17
N SER A 199 9.87 13.86 6.31
CA SER A 199 10.14 12.48 6.73
C SER A 199 10.02 11.47 5.61
N ASP A 200 9.81 11.92 4.37
CA ASP A 200 9.59 11.08 3.19
C ASP A 200 8.62 9.94 3.47
N SER A 201 7.40 10.28 3.94
CA SER A 201 6.40 9.30 4.38
C SER A 201 5.04 9.57 3.79
N PHE A 202 4.34 8.52 3.42
CA PHE A 202 2.95 8.56 2.95
C PHE A 202 1.98 8.18 4.06
N LEU A 203 0.86 8.91 4.16
CA LEU A 203 -0.25 8.56 5.03
C LEU A 203 -1.16 7.54 4.33
N VAL A 204 -1.15 6.33 4.83
CA VAL A 204 -2.02 5.24 4.38
C VAL A 204 -3.35 5.29 5.13
N TYR A 205 -4.47 5.46 4.42
CA TYR A 205 -5.83 5.33 4.96
C TYR A 205 -6.22 3.86 5.00
N ASP A 206 -5.79 3.16 6.06
CA ASP A 206 -6.04 1.73 6.20
C ASP A 206 -7.56 1.44 6.30
N VAL A 207 -8.10 0.78 5.27
CA VAL A 207 -9.51 0.43 5.21
C VAL A 207 -9.88 -0.74 6.14
N ALA A 208 -8.91 -1.48 6.68
CA ALA A 208 -9.15 -2.42 7.77
C ALA A 208 -9.15 -1.69 9.13
N ARG A 209 -10.02 -0.71 9.29
CA ARG A 209 -10.09 0.21 10.45
C ARG A 209 -10.24 -0.50 11.78
N TYR A 210 -10.83 -1.69 11.79
CA TYR A 210 -10.91 -2.55 12.97
C TYR A 210 -9.56 -3.14 13.38
N LYS A 211 -8.53 -3.02 12.54
CA LYS A 211 -7.21 -3.61 12.76
C LYS A 211 -6.15 -2.55 13.03
N TYR A 212 -6.13 -1.49 12.21
CA TYR A 212 -5.14 -0.42 12.32
C TYR A 212 -5.78 0.94 12.04
N PRO A 213 -5.39 2.00 12.79
CA PRO A 213 -5.69 3.37 12.40
C PRO A 213 -4.90 3.77 11.16
N PRO A 214 -5.23 4.90 10.49
CA PRO A 214 -4.36 5.47 9.46
C PRO A 214 -2.94 5.65 9.97
N SER A 215 -1.95 5.38 9.10
CA SER A 215 -0.56 5.37 9.53
C SER A 215 0.38 5.97 8.49
N TRP A 216 1.40 6.66 8.96
CA TRP A 216 2.52 7.13 8.17
C TRP A 216 3.52 5.99 7.97
N VAL A 217 3.79 5.67 6.72
CA VAL A 217 4.77 4.67 6.31
C VAL A 217 5.85 5.37 5.49
N ASN A 218 7.11 5.14 5.82
CA ASN A 218 8.24 5.67 5.05
C ASN A 218 8.17 5.20 3.61
N THR A 219 8.57 6.05 2.66
CA THR A 219 8.49 5.77 1.21
C THR A 219 9.24 4.51 0.83
N THR A 220 10.46 4.32 1.33
CA THR A 220 11.27 3.12 1.05
C THR A 220 10.62 1.84 1.60
N ASP A 221 10.07 1.88 2.82
CA ASP A 221 9.39 0.71 3.40
C ASP A 221 8.11 0.38 2.63
N LEU A 222 7.32 1.39 2.25
CA LEU A 222 6.12 1.20 1.45
C LEU A 222 6.46 0.67 0.05
N TRP A 223 7.52 1.20 -0.57
CA TRP A 223 8.01 0.72 -1.85
C TRP A 223 8.46 -0.74 -1.77
N ASN A 224 9.26 -1.10 -0.77
CA ASN A 224 9.70 -2.47 -0.55
C ASN A 224 8.51 -3.42 -0.32
N ALA A 225 7.49 -2.96 0.39
CA ALA A 225 6.26 -3.72 0.61
C ALA A 225 5.43 -3.92 -0.68
N MET A 226 5.44 -2.95 -1.59
CA MET A 226 4.85 -3.08 -2.94
C MET A 226 5.70 -3.94 -3.87
N ASN A 227 7.03 -3.91 -3.73
CA ASN A 227 7.96 -4.71 -4.53
C ASN A 227 8.08 -6.16 -4.01
N THR A 228 7.00 -6.70 -3.49
CA THR A 228 6.85 -8.09 -3.07
C THR A 228 5.95 -8.83 -4.05
N THR A 229 6.26 -10.12 -4.31
CA THR A 229 5.44 -10.95 -5.20
C THR A 229 4.10 -11.26 -4.56
N ASP A 230 3.02 -11.05 -5.30
CA ASP A 230 1.69 -11.51 -4.95
C ASP A 230 1.53 -12.97 -5.42
N SER A 231 1.24 -13.89 -4.49
CA SER A 231 1.14 -15.33 -4.77
C SER A 231 0.05 -15.68 -5.78
N ASP A 232 -1.02 -14.89 -5.82
CA ASP A 232 -2.19 -15.18 -6.68
C ASP A 232 -1.95 -14.78 -8.13
N SER A 233 -1.18 -13.72 -8.36
CA SER A 233 -0.85 -13.26 -9.71
C SER A 233 0.53 -13.70 -10.21
N GLY A 234 1.45 -14.05 -9.30
CA GLY A 234 2.87 -14.27 -9.60
C GLY A 234 3.63 -13.00 -9.99
N LYS A 235 2.99 -11.83 -9.93
CA LYS A 235 3.58 -10.52 -10.23
C LYS A 235 3.88 -9.75 -8.94
N THR A 236 4.69 -8.70 -9.03
CA THR A 236 4.85 -7.79 -7.91
C THR A 236 3.53 -7.07 -7.63
N ARG A 237 3.33 -6.67 -6.37
CA ARG A 237 2.34 -5.67 -5.99
C ARG A 237 2.69 -4.32 -6.62
N GLY A 238 2.04 -3.26 -6.20
CA GLY A 238 2.28 -1.94 -6.76
C GLY A 238 1.18 -0.97 -6.41
N TYR A 239 0.76 -0.13 -7.36
CA TYR A 239 -0.24 0.88 -7.10
C TYR A 239 -1.13 1.17 -8.29
N LEU A 240 -2.28 1.77 -8.00
CA LEU A 240 -3.23 2.28 -8.97
C LEU A 240 -3.33 3.80 -8.83
N ILE A 241 -3.36 4.52 -9.97
CA ILE A 241 -3.78 5.92 -10.01
C ILE A 241 -5.14 5.96 -10.68
N VAL A 242 -6.13 6.47 -9.95
CA VAL A 242 -7.52 6.60 -10.42
C VAL A 242 -7.83 8.07 -10.61
N THR A 243 -8.26 8.44 -11.81
CA THR A 243 -8.54 9.84 -12.18
C THR A 243 -9.90 9.98 -12.83
N ASN A 244 -10.45 11.19 -12.85
CA ASN A 244 -11.63 11.48 -13.65
C ASN A 244 -11.37 11.20 -15.12
N LEU A 245 -12.42 10.82 -15.84
CA LEU A 245 -12.38 10.87 -17.30
C LEU A 245 -12.17 12.33 -17.75
N PRO A 246 -11.39 12.56 -18.81
CA PRO A 246 -11.33 13.90 -19.40
C PRO A 246 -12.74 14.30 -19.85
N GLY A 247 -13.17 15.48 -19.39
CA GLY A 247 -14.45 16.05 -19.79
C GLY A 247 -14.48 16.48 -21.25
#